data_2185ec1d74e7a76b298a485ae9611a61
#
_entry.id   2185ec1d74e7a76b298a485ae9611a61
#
_cell.length_a   1.000
_cell.length_b   1.000
_cell.length_c   1.000
_cell.angle_alpha   90.00
_cell.angle_beta   90.00
_cell.angle_gamma   90.00
#
_symmetry.space_group_name_H-M   'P 1'
#
loop_
_entity.id
_entity.type
_entity.pdbx_description
1 polymer ?
#
loop_
_entity_poly.entity_id
_entity_poly.type
_entity_poly.pdbx_seq_one_letter_code
_entity_poly.pdbx_strand_id
1 'polypeptide(L)'
;MRNKKTAYLLVGVLISFSGAASHVEAGAWSQKKGKYYLKFSASLLTTTKEFNHLGERLHIFEERIAYRNASFRDFSASMYFEYGLTNRLTVIGSVPFKNLRSKRDEVGGGFYSLPVETNTNGLADIWLLSRLQIATKPLVVSVEGGVKLPLWYSKKPANDGAPLGTAEMDAEIKLLAGRSLYPVPVYFSGGFGYRQRGGELNDEWIFSFEAGLTQGKLLFKLGLEGIRNAVRPIPDIVGMPVVTPLPGGGGVVPNVIVGDQDVLKFNPAIIYNVKSTLSLEATVFHILSGKNTVSGSTFSLGVIFSR
;
A
#
# COMPACT_ATOMS: atom_id res chain seq x y z
N MET A 1 -9.27 -46.71 43.48
CA MET A 1 -7.90 -46.24 43.16
C MET A 1 -7.87 -45.78 41.73
N ARG A 2 -7.86 -44.49 41.52
CA ARG A 2 -8.03 -43.85 40.21
C ARG A 2 -6.68 -43.19 39.79
N ASN A 3 -6.12 -43.69 38.71
CA ASN A 3 -4.80 -43.32 38.19
C ASN A 3 -4.70 -41.81 37.85
N LYS A 4 -3.90 -41.10 38.63
CA LYS A 4 -3.39 -39.73 38.37
C LYS A 4 -2.06 -39.81 37.60
N LYS A 5 -2.08 -40.14 36.33
CA LYS A 5 -0.84 -40.13 35.49
C LYS A 5 -1.14 -39.70 34.05
N THR A 6 -1.75 -38.54 33.83
CA THR A 6 -1.87 -38.00 32.45
C THR A 6 -1.96 -36.47 32.45
N ALA A 7 -1.14 -35.80 33.24
CA ALA A 7 -1.15 -34.32 33.30
C ALA A 7 0.26 -33.67 33.32
N TYR A 8 1.32 -34.33 32.88
CA TYR A 8 2.68 -33.75 32.86
C TYR A 8 3.42 -34.04 31.58
N LEU A 9 2.84 -33.70 30.43
CA LEU A 9 3.54 -33.83 29.15
C LEU A 9 3.29 -32.64 28.23
N LEU A 10 3.13 -31.43 28.79
CA LEU A 10 2.94 -30.17 28.03
C LEU A 10 3.78 -29.01 28.58
N VAL A 11 4.84 -29.28 29.32
CA VAL A 11 5.78 -28.28 29.83
C VAL A 11 7.18 -28.80 29.61
N GLY A 12 7.69 -28.73 28.40
CA GLY A 12 9.03 -29.26 28.11
C GLY A 12 9.62 -28.90 26.76
N VAL A 13 9.24 -27.77 26.15
CA VAL A 13 10.02 -27.20 25.02
C VAL A 13 10.18 -25.70 25.23
N LEU A 14 10.84 -25.32 26.31
CA LEU A 14 11.52 -24.04 26.46
C LEU A 14 12.87 -24.16 25.74
N ILE A 15 12.84 -24.08 24.43
CA ILE A 15 14.06 -23.89 23.64
C ILE A 15 14.48 -22.44 23.84
N SER A 16 15.65 -22.27 24.42
CA SER A 16 16.38 -21.02 24.56
C SER A 16 16.65 -20.41 23.18
N PHE A 17 15.73 -19.58 22.69
CA PHE A 17 15.98 -18.73 21.51
C PHE A 17 16.51 -17.38 21.98
N SER A 18 17.82 -17.30 22.18
CA SER A 18 18.58 -16.05 22.06
C SER A 18 18.72 -15.68 20.57
N GLY A 19 17.59 -15.50 19.91
CA GLY A 19 17.51 -15.00 18.54
C GLY A 19 17.39 -13.49 18.59
N ALA A 20 18.39 -12.79 18.05
CA ALA A 20 18.30 -11.37 17.77
C ALA A 20 16.98 -11.09 17.03
N ALA A 21 16.11 -10.28 17.63
CA ALA A 21 14.89 -9.82 16.98
C ALA A 21 15.30 -9.10 15.68
N SER A 22 15.06 -9.74 14.55
CA SER A 22 15.21 -9.10 13.25
C SER A 22 14.24 -7.94 13.22
N HIS A 23 14.75 -6.73 13.01
CA HIS A 23 13.96 -5.52 12.94
C HIS A 23 13.01 -5.61 11.75
N VAL A 24 11.74 -5.62 12.05
CA VAL A 24 10.66 -5.71 11.09
C VAL A 24 10.35 -4.32 10.56
N GLU A 25 10.02 -4.26 9.27
CA GLU A 25 9.60 -3.08 8.53
C GLU A 25 8.39 -2.39 9.16
N ALA A 26 8.41 -1.05 9.12
CA ALA A 26 7.24 -0.16 9.26
C ALA A 26 6.39 -0.27 10.53
N GLY A 27 6.98 -0.51 11.65
CA GLY A 27 6.30 -0.34 12.93
C GLY A 27 6.60 1.01 13.56
N ALA A 28 6.21 1.16 14.82
CA ALA A 28 6.54 2.32 15.64
C ALA A 28 8.03 2.40 16.02
N TRP A 29 8.84 1.41 15.68
CA TRP A 29 10.25 1.33 16.07
C TRP A 29 11.16 2.12 15.15
N SER A 30 12.11 2.87 15.73
CA SER A 30 13.18 3.54 14.99
C SER A 30 14.37 2.60 14.78
N GLN A 31 15.07 2.77 13.66
CA GLN A 31 16.35 2.15 13.43
C GLN A 31 17.39 2.70 14.41
N LYS A 32 18.27 1.84 14.95
CA LYS A 32 19.39 2.29 15.79
C LYS A 32 20.39 3.11 14.96
N LYS A 33 21.11 4.02 15.59
CA LYS A 33 22.12 4.86 14.93
C LYS A 33 23.07 4.03 14.06
N GLY A 34 23.19 4.40 12.77
CA GLY A 34 24.05 3.75 11.80
C GLY A 34 23.51 2.41 11.27
N LYS A 35 22.34 1.96 11.72
CA LYS A 35 21.68 0.77 11.19
C LYS A 35 20.74 1.17 10.05
N TYR A 36 20.51 0.21 9.17
CA TYR A 36 19.66 0.43 8.01
C TYR A 36 18.76 -0.78 7.73
N TYR A 37 17.70 -0.52 7.05
CA TYR A 37 16.83 -1.48 6.40
C TYR A 37 16.65 -1.04 4.95
N LEU A 38 16.90 -1.94 4.00
CA LEU A 38 16.80 -1.68 2.57
C LEU A 38 16.05 -2.84 1.93
N LYS A 39 14.94 -2.53 1.24
CA LYS A 39 14.12 -3.51 0.56
C LYS A 39 13.98 -3.15 -0.91
N PHE A 40 14.24 -4.13 -1.76
CA PHE A 40 13.87 -4.11 -3.17
C PHE A 40 12.71 -5.06 -3.37
N SER A 41 11.66 -4.61 -4.03
CA SER A 41 10.51 -5.45 -4.32
C SER A 41 10.00 -5.28 -5.74
N ALA A 42 9.42 -6.35 -6.27
CA ALA A 42 8.66 -6.35 -7.52
C ALA A 42 7.25 -6.82 -7.22
N SER A 43 6.26 -6.12 -7.74
CA SER A 43 4.85 -6.42 -7.53
C SER A 43 4.05 -6.36 -8.81
N LEU A 44 2.98 -7.15 -8.86
CA LEU A 44 2.10 -7.28 -10.02
C LEU A 44 0.64 -7.33 -9.58
N LEU A 45 -0.14 -6.40 -10.10
CA LEU A 45 -1.59 -6.42 -10.11
C LEU A 45 -2.08 -6.63 -11.54
N THR A 46 -3.04 -7.52 -11.73
CA THR A 46 -3.84 -7.59 -12.95
C THR A 46 -5.30 -7.71 -12.55
N THR A 47 -6.15 -6.85 -13.10
CA THR A 47 -7.56 -6.82 -12.74
C THR A 47 -8.43 -6.38 -13.91
N THR A 48 -9.68 -6.82 -13.88
CA THR A 48 -10.79 -6.37 -14.74
C THR A 48 -11.88 -5.66 -13.94
N LYS A 49 -11.64 -5.42 -12.64
CA LYS A 49 -12.63 -4.86 -11.71
C LYS A 49 -12.13 -3.59 -11.03
N GLU A 50 -13.07 -2.71 -10.73
CA GLU A 50 -12.86 -1.46 -9.99
C GLU A 50 -13.95 -1.28 -8.93
N PHE A 51 -13.71 -0.41 -7.97
CA PHE A 51 -14.71 0.16 -7.08
C PHE A 51 -15.06 1.55 -7.59
N ASN A 52 -16.33 1.79 -7.91
CA ASN A 52 -16.82 3.09 -8.32
C ASN A 52 -16.88 4.10 -7.15
N HIS A 53 -17.37 5.30 -7.38
CA HIS A 53 -17.49 6.35 -6.35
C HIS A 53 -18.46 5.99 -5.21
N LEU A 54 -19.40 5.06 -5.42
CA LEU A 54 -20.31 4.54 -4.39
C LEU A 54 -19.68 3.42 -3.56
N GLY A 55 -18.58 2.81 -4.05
CA GLY A 55 -17.93 1.65 -3.45
C GLY A 55 -18.49 0.32 -3.94
N GLU A 56 -19.22 0.32 -5.04
CA GLU A 56 -19.71 -0.87 -5.71
C GLU A 56 -18.59 -1.48 -6.56
N ARG A 57 -18.48 -2.79 -6.54
CA ARG A 57 -17.49 -3.53 -7.28
C ARG A 57 -18.02 -3.95 -8.64
N LEU A 58 -17.53 -3.30 -9.68
CA LEU A 58 -17.97 -3.46 -11.06
C LEU A 58 -16.80 -3.89 -11.96
N HIS A 59 -17.10 -4.28 -13.21
CA HIS A 59 -16.07 -4.36 -14.23
C HIS A 59 -15.57 -2.95 -14.59
N ILE A 60 -14.28 -2.84 -14.93
CA ILE A 60 -13.70 -1.56 -15.36
C ILE A 60 -14.49 -1.06 -16.57
N PHE A 61 -15.02 0.17 -16.46
CA PHE A 61 -15.87 0.81 -17.46
C PHE A 61 -17.23 0.12 -17.72
N GLU A 62 -17.74 -0.73 -16.81
CA GLU A 62 -19.03 -1.42 -17.00
C GLU A 62 -20.20 -0.45 -17.26
N GLU A 63 -20.21 0.69 -16.60
CA GLU A 63 -21.25 1.71 -16.77
C GLU A 63 -21.05 2.58 -18.03
N ARG A 64 -20.06 2.27 -18.88
CA ARG A 64 -19.75 3.02 -20.10
C ARG A 64 -20.07 2.19 -21.32
N ILE A 65 -21.11 2.58 -22.05
CA ILE A 65 -21.54 1.93 -23.28
C ILE A 65 -20.44 1.88 -24.35
N ALA A 66 -19.52 2.88 -24.32
CA ALA A 66 -18.47 3.03 -25.32
C ALA A 66 -17.26 2.09 -25.09
N TYR A 67 -17.17 1.36 -23.96
CA TYR A 67 -16.01 0.52 -23.66
C TYR A 67 -16.43 -0.89 -23.27
N ARG A 68 -15.63 -1.86 -23.67
CA ARG A 68 -15.80 -3.28 -23.33
C ARG A 68 -14.46 -3.93 -23.05
N ASN A 69 -14.48 -5.12 -22.41
CA ASN A 69 -13.32 -5.99 -22.21
C ASN A 69 -12.12 -5.26 -21.54
N ALA A 70 -12.41 -4.28 -20.67
CA ALA A 70 -11.37 -3.50 -20.03
C ALA A 70 -10.56 -4.32 -19.02
N SER A 71 -9.26 -4.10 -19.01
CA SER A 71 -8.34 -4.68 -18.04
C SER A 71 -7.23 -3.68 -17.69
N PHE A 72 -6.73 -3.78 -16.47
CA PHE A 72 -5.65 -2.96 -15.96
C PHE A 72 -4.56 -3.85 -15.37
N ARG A 73 -3.30 -3.50 -15.66
CA ARG A 73 -2.12 -4.15 -15.12
C ARG A 73 -1.18 -3.08 -14.56
N ASP A 74 -0.75 -3.26 -13.31
CA ASP A 74 0.30 -2.49 -12.65
C ASP A 74 1.45 -3.44 -12.31
N PHE A 75 2.58 -3.28 -12.99
CA PHE A 75 3.84 -3.84 -12.57
C PHE A 75 4.66 -2.73 -11.91
N SER A 76 5.06 -2.95 -10.66
CA SER A 76 5.85 -1.98 -9.91
C SER A 76 7.12 -2.63 -9.38
N ALA A 77 8.26 -1.97 -9.58
CA ALA A 77 9.52 -2.27 -8.91
C ALA A 77 9.84 -1.13 -7.94
N SER A 78 10.13 -1.41 -6.69
CA SER A 78 10.35 -0.35 -5.70
C SER A 78 11.58 -0.60 -4.85
N MET A 79 12.21 0.49 -4.45
CA MET A 79 13.22 0.54 -3.42
C MET A 79 12.64 1.28 -2.20
N TYR A 80 12.72 0.66 -1.05
CA TYR A 80 12.36 1.26 0.24
C TYR A 80 13.57 1.20 1.15
N PHE A 81 13.87 2.28 1.86
CA PHE A 81 14.97 2.30 2.81
C PHE A 81 14.61 3.03 4.09
N GLU A 82 15.21 2.58 5.20
CA GLU A 82 15.25 3.28 6.48
C GLU A 82 16.72 3.40 6.93
N TYR A 83 17.07 4.54 7.51
CA TYR A 83 18.41 4.75 8.08
C TYR A 83 18.31 5.47 9.42
N GLY A 84 18.91 4.89 10.46
CA GLY A 84 18.96 5.46 11.80
C GLY A 84 20.01 6.58 11.91
N LEU A 85 19.57 7.84 11.90
CA LEU A 85 20.44 8.98 12.15
C LEU A 85 20.86 9.02 13.62
N THR A 86 19.92 8.73 14.52
CA THR A 86 20.14 8.57 15.96
C THR A 86 19.42 7.30 16.43
N ASN A 87 19.51 6.96 17.71
CA ASN A 87 18.73 5.83 18.26
C ASN A 87 17.22 6.09 18.34
N ARG A 88 16.77 7.31 18.00
CA ARG A 88 15.37 7.71 18.03
C ARG A 88 14.86 8.31 16.73
N LEU A 89 15.77 8.73 15.85
CA LEU A 89 15.42 9.36 14.58
C LEU A 89 15.84 8.50 13.41
N THR A 90 14.88 8.12 12.57
CA THR A 90 15.05 7.35 11.35
C THR A 90 14.62 8.19 10.16
N VAL A 91 15.42 8.23 9.10
CA VAL A 91 15.03 8.75 7.79
C VAL A 91 14.55 7.59 6.93
N ILE A 92 13.51 7.84 6.15
CA ILE A 92 12.80 6.84 5.35
C ILE A 92 12.64 7.36 3.94
N GLY A 93 12.83 6.50 2.96
CA GLY A 93 12.58 6.82 1.57
C GLY A 93 11.94 5.67 0.81
N SER A 94 11.11 6.02 -0.17
CA SER A 94 10.50 5.06 -1.08
C SER A 94 10.53 5.59 -2.50
N VAL A 95 11.04 4.79 -3.42
CA VAL A 95 11.22 5.14 -4.84
C VAL A 95 10.61 4.03 -5.68
N PRO A 96 9.38 4.19 -6.16
CA PRO A 96 8.72 3.22 -7.02
C PRO A 96 8.94 3.54 -8.50
N PHE A 97 9.25 2.53 -9.30
CA PHE A 97 9.14 2.53 -10.74
C PHE A 97 7.91 1.73 -11.14
N LYS A 98 7.08 2.27 -12.01
CA LYS A 98 5.83 1.63 -12.46
C LYS A 98 5.80 1.43 -13.96
N ASN A 99 5.12 0.34 -14.38
CA ASN A 99 4.67 0.11 -15.73
C ASN A 99 3.19 -0.22 -15.67
N LEU A 100 2.38 0.75 -16.12
CA LEU A 100 0.91 0.68 -16.10
C LEU A 100 0.42 0.41 -17.51
N ARG A 101 -0.36 -0.67 -17.67
CA ARG A 101 -0.95 -1.06 -18.94
C ARG A 101 -2.45 -1.14 -18.81
N SER A 102 -3.16 -0.40 -19.65
CA SER A 102 -4.61 -0.44 -19.73
C SER A 102 -5.02 -0.93 -21.12
N LYS A 103 -5.95 -1.87 -21.15
CA LYS A 103 -6.57 -2.39 -22.38
C LYS A 103 -8.06 -2.18 -22.31
N ARG A 104 -8.67 -1.85 -23.42
CA ARG A 104 -10.10 -1.76 -23.59
C ARG A 104 -10.46 -1.88 -25.06
N ASP A 105 -11.69 -2.28 -25.32
CA ASP A 105 -12.27 -2.20 -26.66
C ASP A 105 -13.17 -0.97 -26.72
N GLU A 106 -12.93 -0.07 -27.66
CA GLU A 106 -13.76 1.11 -27.92
C GLU A 106 -14.83 0.79 -28.96
N VAL A 107 -16.10 0.93 -28.58
CA VAL A 107 -17.24 0.67 -29.45
C VAL A 107 -17.61 1.94 -30.21
N GLY A 108 -17.30 1.99 -31.49
CA GLY A 108 -17.63 3.10 -32.39
C GLY A 108 -18.85 2.78 -33.27
N GLY A 109 -19.74 3.76 -33.49
CA GLY A 109 -20.74 3.78 -34.57
C GLY A 109 -21.64 2.57 -34.77
N GLY A 110 -21.81 1.71 -33.76
CA GLY A 110 -22.79 0.62 -33.73
C GLY A 110 -22.29 -0.76 -34.12
N PHE A 111 -21.16 -0.93 -34.80
CA PHE A 111 -20.73 -2.26 -35.29
C PHE A 111 -19.25 -2.57 -35.21
N TYR A 112 -18.40 -1.64 -34.86
CA TYR A 112 -16.97 -1.85 -34.81
C TYR A 112 -16.44 -1.69 -33.39
N SER A 113 -15.74 -2.71 -32.90
CA SER A 113 -14.98 -2.65 -31.64
C SER A 113 -13.50 -2.59 -31.98
N LEU A 114 -12.83 -1.51 -31.56
CA LEU A 114 -11.39 -1.33 -31.78
C LEU A 114 -10.64 -1.55 -30.47
N PRO A 115 -9.70 -2.49 -30.43
CA PRO A 115 -8.87 -2.69 -29.26
C PRO A 115 -7.90 -1.50 -29.10
N VAL A 116 -7.94 -0.87 -27.94
CA VAL A 116 -7.03 0.20 -27.54
C VAL A 116 -6.20 -0.29 -26.37
N GLU A 117 -4.89 -0.11 -26.49
CA GLU A 117 -3.94 -0.42 -25.44
C GLU A 117 -3.05 0.79 -25.18
N THR A 118 -2.93 1.16 -23.91
CA THR A 118 -2.06 2.23 -23.45
C THR A 118 -1.06 1.68 -22.45
N ASN A 119 0.17 2.20 -22.50
CA ASN A 119 1.25 1.83 -21.59
C ASN A 119 1.96 3.09 -21.10
N THR A 120 2.01 3.27 -19.77
CA THR A 120 2.74 4.37 -19.12
C THR A 120 3.78 3.78 -18.19
N ASN A 121 5.02 4.21 -18.29
CA ASN A 121 6.09 3.74 -17.45
C ASN A 121 7.00 4.88 -16.97
N GLY A 122 7.62 4.69 -15.82
CA GLY A 122 8.55 5.68 -15.24
C GLY A 122 8.59 5.61 -13.72
N LEU A 123 9.35 6.54 -13.13
CA LEU A 123 9.34 6.76 -11.69
C LEU A 123 8.01 7.39 -11.29
N ALA A 124 7.37 6.82 -10.27
CA ALA A 124 6.14 7.35 -9.70
C ALA A 124 6.46 8.29 -8.51
N ASP A 125 5.49 8.53 -7.63
CA ASP A 125 5.66 9.42 -6.47
C ASP A 125 6.75 8.91 -5.52
N ILE A 126 7.76 9.74 -5.26
CA ILE A 126 8.81 9.47 -4.29
C ILE A 126 8.36 9.97 -2.92
N TRP A 127 8.52 9.14 -1.89
CA TRP A 127 8.27 9.52 -0.51
C TRP A 127 9.57 9.73 0.25
N LEU A 128 9.64 10.84 0.99
CA LEU A 128 10.71 11.14 1.93
C LEU A 128 10.08 11.44 3.29
N LEU A 129 10.39 10.60 4.29
CA LEU A 129 9.78 10.67 5.61
C LEU A 129 10.86 10.63 6.69
N SER A 130 10.50 11.07 7.87
CA SER A 130 11.29 10.89 9.09
C SER A 130 10.40 10.35 10.21
N ARG A 131 10.94 9.43 11.03
CA ARG A 131 10.28 8.85 12.19
C ARG A 131 11.06 9.18 13.44
N LEU A 132 10.40 9.86 14.38
CA LEU A 132 10.96 10.18 15.70
C LEU A 132 10.26 9.34 16.77
N GLN A 133 11.03 8.45 17.42
CA GLN A 133 10.54 7.65 18.53
C GLN A 133 10.54 8.47 19.81
N ILE A 134 9.34 8.74 20.35
CA ILE A 134 9.13 9.60 21.52
C ILE A 134 9.04 8.81 22.82
N ALA A 135 8.54 7.55 22.77
CA ALA A 135 8.46 6.69 23.94
C ALA A 135 8.86 5.24 23.61
N THR A 136 9.29 4.50 24.64
CA THR A 136 9.69 3.08 24.51
C THR A 136 8.94 2.16 25.49
N LYS A 137 8.31 2.69 26.51
CA LYS A 137 7.56 1.98 27.54
C LYS A 137 6.33 2.78 27.95
N PRO A 138 5.18 2.16 28.26
CA PRO A 138 4.88 0.72 28.14
C PRO A 138 4.68 0.27 26.67
N LEU A 139 4.50 1.21 25.76
CA LEU A 139 4.42 1.06 24.31
C LEU A 139 5.57 1.82 23.66
N VAL A 140 6.03 1.35 22.52
CA VAL A 140 6.81 2.17 21.62
C VAL A 140 5.85 3.14 20.94
N VAL A 141 6.14 4.44 21.00
CA VAL A 141 5.34 5.47 20.34
C VAL A 141 6.27 6.34 19.51
N SER A 142 5.89 6.60 18.27
CA SER A 142 6.66 7.42 17.33
C SER A 142 5.74 8.37 16.57
N VAL A 143 6.29 9.51 16.17
CA VAL A 143 5.70 10.41 15.18
C VAL A 143 6.48 10.22 13.88
N GLU A 144 5.76 10.00 12.80
CA GLU A 144 6.32 9.93 11.44
C GLU A 144 5.69 11.01 10.58
N GLY A 145 6.50 11.71 9.80
CA GLY A 145 6.00 12.73 8.89
C GLY A 145 6.95 12.95 7.74
N GLY A 146 6.41 13.48 6.65
CA GLY A 146 7.19 13.77 5.45
C GLY A 146 6.35 14.17 4.27
N VAL A 147 6.97 14.08 3.10
CA VAL A 147 6.41 14.62 1.86
C VAL A 147 6.47 13.59 0.73
N LYS A 148 5.48 13.66 -0.15
CA LYS A 148 5.42 13.00 -1.44
C LYS A 148 5.85 13.96 -2.53
N LEU A 149 6.76 13.53 -3.38
CA LEU A 149 7.32 14.31 -4.47
C LEU A 149 6.95 13.67 -5.81
N PRO A 150 6.13 14.33 -6.65
CA PRO A 150 5.75 13.85 -7.98
C PRO A 150 6.82 14.27 -9.00
N LEU A 151 7.95 13.56 -9.01
CA LEU A 151 9.07 13.90 -9.90
C LEU A 151 8.96 13.12 -11.23
N TRP A 152 9.30 13.81 -12.33
CA TRP A 152 9.56 13.23 -13.67
C TRP A 152 8.39 12.55 -14.38
N TYR A 153 7.14 12.85 -14.04
CA TYR A 153 5.98 12.39 -14.80
C TYR A 153 4.89 13.45 -14.91
N SER A 154 3.98 13.29 -15.87
CA SER A 154 2.85 14.18 -16.11
C SER A 154 1.54 13.58 -15.56
N LYS A 155 0.65 14.45 -15.05
CA LYS A 155 -0.71 14.08 -14.67
C LYS A 155 -1.53 13.56 -15.87
N LYS A 156 -1.21 14.02 -17.08
CA LYS A 156 -1.82 13.58 -18.33
C LYS A 156 -0.73 12.99 -19.23
N PRO A 157 -0.54 11.67 -19.25
CA PRO A 157 0.37 11.02 -20.18
C PRO A 157 -0.03 11.30 -21.64
N ALA A 158 0.96 11.47 -22.51
CA ALA A 158 0.72 11.81 -23.92
C ALA A 158 -0.05 10.74 -24.71
N ASN A 159 -0.09 9.50 -24.22
CA ASN A 159 -0.77 8.36 -24.82
C ASN A 159 -2.15 8.08 -24.22
N ASP A 160 -2.74 9.01 -23.47
CA ASP A 160 -3.99 8.83 -22.71
C ASP A 160 -4.00 7.62 -21.77
N GLY A 161 -2.81 7.17 -21.37
CA GLY A 161 -2.62 6.08 -20.42
C GLY A 161 -2.90 6.51 -18.97
N ALA A 162 -2.90 5.52 -18.07
CA ALA A 162 -3.02 5.79 -16.65
C ALA A 162 -1.81 6.61 -16.13
N PRO A 163 -2.00 7.67 -15.34
CA PRO A 163 -0.89 8.43 -14.76
C PRO A 163 -0.16 7.59 -13.70
N LEU A 164 1.15 7.83 -13.53
CA LEU A 164 2.00 7.11 -12.57
C LEU A 164 1.70 7.49 -11.11
N GLY A 165 0.97 8.58 -10.90
CA GLY A 165 0.52 9.11 -9.62
C GLY A 165 -0.35 10.34 -9.82
N THR A 166 -0.53 11.15 -8.78
CA THR A 166 -1.42 12.33 -8.83
C THR A 166 -0.78 13.58 -9.41
N ALA A 167 0.55 13.57 -9.57
CA ALA A 167 1.38 14.70 -9.96
C ALA A 167 1.25 15.94 -9.05
N GLU A 168 0.81 15.72 -7.81
CA GLU A 168 0.67 16.75 -6.78
C GLU A 168 1.56 16.39 -5.58
N MET A 169 2.12 17.42 -4.93
CA MET A 169 2.85 17.23 -3.67
C MET A 169 1.87 16.99 -2.54
N ASP A 170 2.14 16.00 -1.71
CA ASP A 170 1.39 15.76 -0.48
C ASP A 170 2.32 15.86 0.72
N ALA A 171 1.78 16.21 1.87
CA ALA A 171 2.46 16.14 3.16
C ALA A 171 1.67 15.26 4.12
N GLU A 172 2.36 14.44 4.92
CA GLU A 172 1.67 13.57 5.88
C GLU A 172 2.32 13.58 7.25
N ILE A 173 1.49 13.35 8.27
CA ILE A 173 1.92 13.12 9.64
C ILE A 173 1.14 11.94 10.21
N LYS A 174 1.84 11.03 10.91
CA LYS A 174 1.26 9.83 11.54
C LYS A 174 1.75 9.69 12.97
N LEU A 175 0.88 9.27 13.86
CA LEU A 175 1.21 8.74 15.17
C LEU A 175 1.23 7.22 15.08
N LEU A 176 2.34 6.61 15.49
CA LEU A 176 2.56 5.17 15.46
C LEU A 176 2.70 4.65 16.88
N ALA A 177 2.11 3.49 17.15
CA ALA A 177 2.27 2.77 18.40
C ALA A 177 2.54 1.29 18.16
N GLY A 178 3.40 0.68 18.96
CA GLY A 178 3.73 -0.73 18.82
C GLY A 178 4.15 -1.38 20.13
N ARG A 179 3.97 -2.69 20.20
CA ARG A 179 4.38 -3.51 21.34
C ARG A 179 4.79 -4.90 20.93
N SER A 180 5.95 -5.32 21.42
CA SER A 180 6.36 -6.74 21.40
C SER A 180 5.93 -7.40 22.71
N LEU A 181 5.40 -8.61 22.60
CA LEU A 181 4.86 -9.38 23.75
C LEU A 181 5.90 -10.35 24.34
N TYR A 182 7.19 -10.02 24.20
CA TYR A 182 8.25 -10.89 24.76
C TYR A 182 7.88 -11.44 26.16
N PRO A 183 8.08 -12.77 26.43
CA PRO A 183 8.82 -13.75 25.63
C PRO A 183 8.02 -14.41 24.48
N VAL A 184 6.73 -14.11 24.34
CA VAL A 184 5.94 -14.58 23.20
C VAL A 184 6.46 -13.87 21.94
N PRO A 185 6.80 -14.61 20.85
CA PRO A 185 7.40 -14.04 19.64
C PRO A 185 6.36 -13.35 18.76
N VAL A 186 5.54 -12.51 19.36
CA VAL A 186 4.45 -11.76 18.72
C VAL A 186 4.66 -10.28 18.94
N TYR A 187 4.34 -9.49 17.94
CA TYR A 187 4.24 -8.04 18.08
C TYR A 187 2.97 -7.52 17.40
N PHE A 188 2.57 -6.33 17.83
CA PHE A 188 1.52 -5.53 17.21
C PHE A 188 2.04 -4.13 16.97
N SER A 189 1.59 -3.53 15.88
CA SER A 189 1.84 -2.13 15.55
C SER A 189 0.61 -1.54 14.90
N GLY A 190 0.38 -0.25 15.12
CA GLY A 190 -0.69 0.48 14.47
C GLY A 190 -0.29 1.93 14.28
N GLY A 191 -0.94 2.58 13.34
CA GLY A 191 -0.72 3.98 13.01
C GLY A 191 -2.01 4.66 12.61
N PHE A 192 -2.10 5.94 12.93
CA PHE A 192 -3.16 6.82 12.48
C PHE A 192 -2.56 8.17 12.11
N GLY A 193 -3.02 8.76 11.02
CA GLY A 193 -2.47 10.01 10.54
C GLY A 193 -3.36 10.75 9.57
N TYR A 194 -2.85 11.88 9.15
CA TYR A 194 -3.48 12.80 8.22
C TYR A 194 -2.52 13.14 7.10
N ARG A 195 -3.04 13.14 5.88
CA ARG A 195 -2.32 13.55 4.68
C ARG A 195 -3.01 14.74 4.07
N GLN A 196 -2.31 15.85 4.04
CA GLN A 196 -2.69 17.02 3.27
C GLN A 196 -2.28 16.77 1.81
N ARG A 197 -3.27 16.84 0.93
CA ARG A 197 -3.10 16.61 -0.50
C ARG A 197 -2.87 17.91 -1.24
N GLY A 198 -2.05 17.85 -2.28
CA GLY A 198 -1.85 18.97 -3.19
C GLY A 198 -2.95 19.12 -4.23
N GLY A 199 -2.99 20.29 -4.86
CA GLY A 199 -3.95 20.60 -5.93
C GLY A 199 -5.39 20.68 -5.43
N GLU A 200 -6.31 20.12 -6.22
CA GLU A 200 -7.75 20.09 -5.92
C GLU A 200 -8.19 18.76 -5.26
N LEU A 201 -7.23 17.95 -4.78
CA LEU A 201 -7.52 16.65 -4.17
C LEU A 201 -7.98 16.81 -2.73
N ASN A 202 -8.90 15.96 -2.29
CA ASN A 202 -9.32 15.90 -0.90
C ASN A 202 -8.23 15.34 -0.01
N ASP A 203 -8.06 15.95 1.17
CA ASP A 203 -7.17 15.43 2.22
C ASP A 203 -7.62 14.05 2.70
N GLU A 204 -6.72 13.30 3.30
CA GLU A 204 -6.93 11.90 3.65
C GLU A 204 -6.62 11.61 5.11
N TRP A 205 -7.46 10.78 5.74
CA TRP A 205 -7.12 10.03 6.94
C TRP A 205 -6.42 8.73 6.55
N ILE A 206 -5.30 8.43 7.21
CA ILE A 206 -4.50 7.23 6.96
C ILE A 206 -4.46 6.42 8.23
N PHE A 207 -4.66 5.11 8.13
CA PHE A 207 -4.55 4.20 9.26
C PHE A 207 -3.91 2.89 8.85
N SER A 208 -3.24 2.26 9.81
CA SER A 208 -2.61 0.96 9.62
C SER A 208 -2.65 0.14 10.89
N PHE A 209 -2.68 -1.17 10.72
CA PHE A 209 -2.49 -2.14 11.79
C PHE A 209 -1.68 -3.30 11.25
N GLU A 210 -0.75 -3.81 12.04
CA GLU A 210 0.07 -4.95 11.72
C GLU A 210 0.24 -5.84 12.94
N ALA A 211 0.14 -7.15 12.74
CA ALA A 211 0.51 -8.16 13.71
C ALA A 211 1.55 -9.08 13.09
N GLY A 212 2.56 -9.48 13.86
CA GLY A 212 3.58 -10.41 13.41
C GLY A 212 3.89 -11.50 14.41
N LEU A 213 4.15 -12.71 13.90
CA LEU A 213 4.57 -13.89 14.65
C LEU A 213 5.88 -14.41 14.09
N THR A 214 6.92 -14.46 14.91
CA THR A 214 8.22 -15.04 14.53
C THR A 214 8.30 -16.50 14.95
N GLN A 215 8.61 -17.39 14.00
CA GLN A 215 8.82 -18.81 14.27
C GLN A 215 10.13 -19.28 13.59
N GLY A 216 11.20 -19.39 14.36
CA GLY A 216 12.52 -19.73 13.82
C GLY A 216 13.02 -18.68 12.83
N LYS A 217 13.22 -19.08 11.57
CA LYS A 217 13.63 -18.20 10.47
C LYS A 217 12.46 -17.53 9.76
N LEU A 218 11.22 -17.86 10.09
CA LEU A 218 10.03 -17.32 9.47
C LEU A 218 9.40 -16.25 10.34
N LEU A 219 8.96 -15.17 9.71
CA LEU A 219 8.10 -14.16 10.28
C LEU A 219 6.83 -14.10 9.43
N PHE A 220 5.70 -14.38 10.06
CA PHE A 220 4.38 -14.23 9.49
C PHE A 220 3.82 -12.87 9.89
N LYS A 221 3.32 -12.12 8.91
CA LYS A 221 2.73 -10.80 9.14
C LYS A 221 1.30 -10.77 8.61
N LEU A 222 0.44 -10.08 9.31
CA LEU A 222 -0.90 -9.72 8.88
C LEU A 222 -1.03 -8.21 9.01
N GLY A 223 -1.23 -7.52 7.90
CA GLY A 223 -1.41 -6.07 7.85
C GLY A 223 -2.83 -5.70 7.42
N LEU A 224 -3.31 -4.59 7.93
CA LEU A 224 -4.49 -3.89 7.48
C LEU A 224 -4.13 -2.41 7.30
N GLU A 225 -4.35 -1.87 6.11
CA GLU A 225 -4.04 -0.48 5.79
C GLU A 225 -5.26 0.18 5.16
N GLY A 226 -5.47 1.43 5.49
CA GLY A 226 -6.58 2.16 4.91
C GLY A 226 -6.28 3.64 4.70
N ILE A 227 -6.97 4.15 3.68
CA ILE A 227 -7.04 5.57 3.32
C ILE A 227 -8.51 5.93 3.23
N ARG A 228 -8.89 7.07 3.81
CA ARG A 228 -10.24 7.62 3.74
C ARG A 228 -10.16 9.10 3.44
N ASN A 229 -10.93 9.57 2.48
CA ASN A 229 -11.09 10.99 2.25
C ASN A 229 -11.57 11.69 3.52
N ALA A 230 -10.93 12.79 3.89
CA ALA A 230 -11.27 13.59 5.09
C ALA A 230 -12.57 14.38 4.89
N VAL A 231 -12.84 14.79 3.66
CA VAL A 231 -14.10 15.46 3.27
C VAL A 231 -14.93 14.46 2.46
N ARG A 232 -16.18 14.27 2.83
CA ARG A 232 -17.11 13.49 1.99
C ARG A 232 -17.45 14.34 0.76
N PRO A 233 -17.19 13.86 -0.46
CA PRO A 233 -17.67 14.54 -1.66
C PRO A 233 -19.20 14.74 -1.54
N ILE A 234 -19.70 15.89 -1.91
CA ILE A 234 -21.13 16.13 -1.99
C ILE A 234 -21.65 15.20 -3.10
N PRO A 235 -22.56 14.25 -2.80
CA PRO A 235 -22.97 13.22 -3.75
C PRO A 235 -23.49 13.79 -5.07
N ASP A 236 -24.13 14.95 -5.03
CA ASP A 236 -24.75 15.60 -6.17
C ASP A 236 -23.75 16.23 -7.16
N ILE A 237 -22.49 16.46 -6.74
CA ILE A 237 -21.43 16.99 -7.61
C ILE A 237 -20.61 15.86 -8.22
N VAL A 238 -20.44 14.76 -7.48
CA VAL A 238 -19.59 13.63 -7.88
C VAL A 238 -20.33 12.67 -8.82
N GLY A 239 -21.65 12.64 -8.76
CA GLY A 239 -22.51 11.77 -9.59
C GLY A 239 -22.98 12.39 -10.90
N MET A 240 -22.75 13.68 -11.12
CA MET A 240 -23.11 14.26 -12.42
C MET A 240 -22.09 13.84 -13.46
N PRO A 241 -22.54 13.24 -14.58
CA PRO A 241 -21.68 13.07 -15.72
C PRO A 241 -21.17 14.44 -16.15
N VAL A 242 -19.89 14.78 -15.91
CA VAL A 242 -19.24 15.89 -16.57
C VAL A 242 -19.21 15.52 -18.05
N VAL A 243 -20.16 16.03 -18.78
CA VAL A 243 -20.21 15.90 -20.22
C VAL A 243 -19.08 16.75 -20.77
N THR A 244 -17.92 16.14 -20.98
CA THR A 244 -16.93 16.78 -21.86
C THR A 244 -17.48 16.65 -23.27
N PRO A 245 -17.78 17.77 -23.96
CA PRO A 245 -18.21 17.70 -25.34
C PRO A 245 -17.08 17.10 -26.17
N LEU A 246 -17.28 15.86 -26.63
CA LEU A 246 -16.47 15.34 -27.73
C LEU A 246 -16.92 16.03 -29.02
N PRO A 247 -16.02 16.26 -29.98
CA PRO A 247 -16.41 16.66 -31.34
C PRO A 247 -17.33 15.56 -31.90
N GLY A 248 -18.65 15.78 -31.89
CA GLY A 248 -19.65 14.79 -32.30
C GLY A 248 -20.77 14.55 -31.29
N GLY A 249 -20.75 15.21 -30.13
CA GLY A 249 -21.85 15.20 -29.15
C GLY A 249 -22.00 13.92 -28.35
N GLY A 250 -21.63 13.94 -27.11
CA GLY A 250 -21.82 12.91 -26.10
C GLY A 250 -20.57 12.63 -25.31
N GLY A 251 -20.36 13.32 -24.22
CA GLY A 251 -19.29 13.04 -23.28
C GLY A 251 -19.77 12.11 -22.16
N VAL A 252 -19.00 11.10 -21.83
CA VAL A 252 -19.24 10.23 -20.67
C VAL A 252 -18.11 10.39 -19.69
N VAL A 253 -18.44 10.65 -18.43
CA VAL A 253 -17.54 10.86 -17.31
C VAL A 253 -17.00 9.56 -16.76
N PRO A 254 -15.74 9.53 -16.34
CA PRO A 254 -15.18 8.41 -15.58
C PRO A 254 -15.95 8.19 -14.27
N ASN A 255 -16.32 6.93 -14.00
CA ASN A 255 -16.86 6.53 -12.70
C ASN A 255 -15.81 6.56 -11.58
N VAL A 256 -14.56 6.74 -11.94
CA VAL A 256 -13.43 6.84 -11.01
C VAL A 256 -12.83 8.23 -11.12
N ILE A 257 -12.84 8.96 -10.02
CA ILE A 257 -12.15 10.25 -9.89
C ILE A 257 -10.72 9.94 -9.51
N VAL A 258 -9.78 10.21 -10.41
CA VAL A 258 -8.37 9.95 -10.14
C VAL A 258 -7.88 10.82 -9.00
N GLY A 259 -7.35 10.18 -7.95
CA GLY A 259 -6.73 10.86 -6.81
C GLY A 259 -7.57 10.93 -5.55
N ASP A 260 -8.91 10.86 -5.62
CA ASP A 260 -9.79 10.84 -4.44
C ASP A 260 -10.26 9.40 -4.17
N GLN A 261 -9.50 8.68 -3.38
CA GLN A 261 -9.70 7.26 -3.14
C GLN A 261 -10.01 6.97 -1.68
N ASP A 262 -11.01 6.11 -1.43
CA ASP A 262 -11.10 5.34 -0.20
C ASP A 262 -10.55 3.94 -0.49
N VAL A 263 -9.70 3.42 0.38
CA VAL A 263 -9.13 2.09 0.20
C VAL A 263 -8.95 1.42 1.57
N LEU A 264 -9.35 0.16 1.65
CA LEU A 264 -8.99 -0.74 2.76
C LEU A 264 -8.31 -1.97 2.17
N LYS A 265 -7.07 -2.22 2.59
CA LYS A 265 -6.24 -3.35 2.12
C LYS A 265 -5.93 -4.30 3.26
N PHE A 266 -5.93 -5.59 2.95
CA PHE A 266 -5.41 -6.65 3.79
C PHE A 266 -4.10 -7.17 3.21
N ASN A 267 -3.05 -7.25 4.03
CA ASN A 267 -1.67 -7.50 3.58
C ASN A 267 -1.04 -8.66 4.35
N PRO A 268 -1.37 -9.94 4.06
CA PRO A 268 -0.62 -11.06 4.58
C PRO A 268 0.77 -11.14 3.94
N ALA A 269 1.80 -11.39 4.75
CA ALA A 269 3.16 -11.57 4.29
C ALA A 269 3.90 -12.68 5.04
N ILE A 270 4.88 -13.28 4.36
CA ILE A 270 5.82 -14.22 4.94
C ILE A 270 7.23 -13.70 4.63
N ILE A 271 8.05 -13.59 5.66
CA ILE A 271 9.46 -13.20 5.55
C ILE A 271 10.32 -14.38 6.01
N TYR A 272 11.22 -14.82 5.14
CA TYR A 272 12.21 -15.85 5.43
C TYR A 272 13.59 -15.23 5.66
N ASN A 273 14.11 -15.33 6.88
CA ASN A 273 15.43 -14.86 7.25
C ASN A 273 16.50 -15.86 6.79
N VAL A 274 17.12 -15.60 5.64
CA VAL A 274 18.19 -16.43 5.07
C VAL A 274 19.39 -16.38 6.03
N LYS A 275 19.75 -15.17 6.45
CA LYS A 275 20.77 -14.86 7.45
C LYS A 275 20.41 -13.52 8.15
N SER A 276 21.15 -13.16 9.18
CA SER A 276 20.87 -11.97 10.00
C SER A 276 20.80 -10.64 9.23
N THR A 277 21.36 -10.59 8.03
CA THR A 277 21.43 -9.38 7.19
C THR A 277 20.68 -9.51 5.88
N LEU A 278 20.05 -10.65 5.61
CA LEU A 278 19.36 -10.93 4.33
C LEU A 278 18.08 -11.72 4.58
N SER A 279 16.97 -11.18 4.09
CA SER A 279 15.66 -11.86 4.14
C SER A 279 14.98 -11.80 2.78
N LEU A 280 14.08 -12.75 2.54
CA LEU A 280 13.19 -12.81 1.39
C LEU A 280 11.75 -12.61 1.88
N GLU A 281 10.97 -11.85 1.16
CA GLU A 281 9.58 -11.56 1.50
C GLU A 281 8.64 -11.93 0.35
N ALA A 282 7.50 -12.51 0.70
CA ALA A 282 6.35 -12.66 -0.19
C ALA A 282 5.14 -12.03 0.47
N THR A 283 4.47 -11.12 -0.24
CA THR A 283 3.31 -10.37 0.27
C THR A 283 2.19 -10.38 -0.75
N VAL A 284 0.97 -10.45 -0.26
CA VAL A 284 -0.25 -10.19 -1.05
C VAL A 284 -0.92 -8.95 -0.48
N PHE A 285 -1.24 -7.97 -1.34
CA PHE A 285 -2.06 -6.83 -0.98
C PHE A 285 -3.44 -7.01 -1.61
N HIS A 286 -4.44 -7.32 -0.81
CA HIS A 286 -5.81 -7.50 -1.29
C HIS A 286 -6.68 -6.31 -0.91
N ILE A 287 -7.32 -5.68 -1.89
CA ILE A 287 -8.25 -4.57 -1.65
C ILE A 287 -9.59 -5.15 -1.22
N LEU A 288 -9.92 -5.00 0.07
CA LEU A 288 -11.17 -5.49 0.67
C LEU A 288 -12.36 -4.63 0.28
N SER A 289 -12.17 -3.31 0.30
CA SER A 289 -13.18 -2.33 -0.08
C SER A 289 -12.51 -1.05 -0.55
N GLY A 290 -13.21 -0.28 -1.36
CA GLY A 290 -12.69 0.98 -1.88
C GLY A 290 -13.75 1.87 -2.49
N LYS A 291 -13.34 3.09 -2.86
CA LYS A 291 -14.05 4.01 -3.74
C LYS A 291 -13.04 4.62 -4.69
N ASN A 292 -13.43 4.84 -5.95
CA ASN A 292 -12.55 5.41 -6.98
C ASN A 292 -11.20 4.70 -7.12
N THR A 293 -11.19 3.37 -7.03
CA THR A 293 -9.96 2.58 -7.06
C THR A 293 -10.16 1.24 -7.77
N VAL A 294 -9.07 0.67 -8.27
CA VAL A 294 -9.11 -0.69 -8.83
C VAL A 294 -9.38 -1.72 -7.73
N SER A 295 -10.04 -2.82 -8.10
CA SER A 295 -10.30 -3.95 -7.20
C SER A 295 -9.45 -5.14 -7.60
N GLY A 296 -8.70 -5.72 -6.66
CA GLY A 296 -7.87 -6.88 -6.97
C GLY A 296 -6.86 -7.22 -5.90
N SER A 297 -5.99 -8.17 -6.23
CA SER A 297 -4.85 -8.57 -5.40
C SER A 297 -3.55 -8.26 -6.12
N THR A 298 -2.62 -7.62 -5.43
CA THR A 298 -1.25 -7.39 -5.88
C THR A 298 -0.35 -8.42 -5.22
N PHE A 299 0.38 -9.18 -6.00
CA PHE A 299 1.40 -10.11 -5.50
C PHE A 299 2.75 -9.41 -5.54
N SER A 300 3.50 -9.52 -4.46
CA SER A 300 4.82 -8.87 -4.30
C SER A 300 5.86 -9.84 -3.79
N LEU A 301 7.06 -9.76 -4.36
CA LEU A 301 8.25 -10.44 -3.86
C LEU A 301 9.31 -9.39 -3.54
N GLY A 302 10.03 -9.59 -2.44
CA GLY A 302 11.04 -8.65 -1.97
C GLY A 302 12.31 -9.32 -1.47
N VAL A 303 13.41 -8.59 -1.59
CA VAL A 303 14.70 -8.92 -0.97
C VAL A 303 15.04 -7.80 0.00
N ILE A 304 15.35 -8.17 1.22
CA ILE A 304 15.59 -7.26 2.34
C ILE A 304 17.03 -7.39 2.80
N PHE A 305 17.73 -6.27 2.90
CA PHE A 305 19.03 -6.14 3.52
C PHE A 305 18.91 -5.30 4.78
N SER A 306 19.39 -5.77 5.90
CA SER A 306 19.33 -5.05 7.18
C SER A 306 20.62 -5.24 7.99
N ARG A 307 20.99 -4.21 8.75
CA ARG A 307 22.15 -4.25 9.62
C ARG A 307 21.92 -3.50 10.92
#